data_2f345f5ecac9420503bb5642f7e71dbd
#
_entry.id   2f345f5ecac9420503bb5642f7e71dbd
#
_cell.length_a   1.000
_cell.length_b   1.000
_cell.length_c   1.000
_cell.angle_alpha   90.00
_cell.angle_beta   90.00
_cell.angle_gamma   90.00
#
_symmetry.space_group_name_H-M   'P 1'
#
loop_
_entity.id
_entity.type
_entity.pdbx_description
1 polymer ?
#
loop_
_entity_poly.entity_id
_entity_poly.type
_entity_poly.pdbx_seq_one_letter_code
_entity_poly.pdbx_strand_id
1 'polypeptide(L)'
;MPANLALRMRPKSIDEVIGQEHLVGSGKIIRRMIDANMLSSMILYGPPGIGKTSIASAIAGTTKYAFRTFNATTDNQKRLQEIAEEAKFSGGLVLLLDEIHRLNKTKQDFLLPLLENGNIIMIGATTENPFFSILPAIRSRVQIFELQPLQTSYIRQALELALTDSERGFDFPVTIEPEALDFLANATNGDLRAAYNSLELAVLSTKESEGGRHIDLDAVENSLQKSYISMDKNGDAHYDILSALQKSIRGSDVNASLHYAARLIEAEDLPSLARRLTVIAYEDIGLANPEAQIHTVTALEAAQKIGFPEARILIANVVIDLALSPKSNSAYLAMDAALADLRKNGHLPIPNHLRDGHYAGSKELGNAIGYQYPHAYPEKWVDQQYLPDKLLQADYFTANDTGKYERALGMTQEKIKNLKKK
;
A
#
# COMPACT_ATOMS: atom_id res chain seq x y z
N MET A 1 -30.86 -17.86 -5.26
CA MET A 1 -29.79 -18.30 -6.18
C MET A 1 -28.75 -19.03 -5.36
N PRO A 2 -28.17 -20.14 -5.82
CA PRO A 2 -27.07 -20.78 -5.12
C PRO A 2 -25.90 -19.78 -4.99
N ALA A 3 -25.06 -19.98 -3.95
CA ALA A 3 -23.85 -19.18 -3.78
C ALA A 3 -22.95 -19.32 -5.02
N ASN A 4 -22.18 -18.27 -5.37
CA ASN A 4 -21.28 -18.34 -6.52
C ASN A 4 -20.17 -19.38 -6.33
N LEU A 5 -19.61 -19.87 -7.42
CA LEU A 5 -18.60 -20.95 -7.43
C LEU A 5 -17.43 -20.63 -6.50
N ALA A 6 -16.91 -19.40 -6.52
CA ALA A 6 -15.81 -18.98 -5.67
C ALA A 6 -16.10 -19.09 -4.17
N LEU A 7 -17.36 -18.96 -3.76
CA LEU A 7 -17.78 -19.15 -2.36
C LEU A 7 -17.96 -20.64 -2.03
N ARG A 8 -18.55 -21.40 -2.95
CA ARG A 8 -18.75 -22.85 -2.79
C ARG A 8 -17.43 -23.61 -2.68
N MET A 9 -16.44 -23.21 -3.49
CA MET A 9 -15.10 -23.82 -3.55
C MET A 9 -14.15 -23.35 -2.43
N ARG A 10 -14.62 -22.57 -1.45
CA ARG A 10 -13.77 -22.20 -0.31
C ARG A 10 -13.30 -23.44 0.47
N PRO A 11 -11.99 -23.52 0.81
CA PRO A 11 -11.47 -24.62 1.59
C PRO A 11 -12.11 -24.68 2.98
N LYS A 12 -12.49 -25.88 3.41
CA LYS A 12 -13.07 -26.16 4.73
C LYS A 12 -11.99 -26.50 5.75
N SER A 13 -10.81 -26.91 5.31
CA SER A 13 -9.66 -27.22 6.16
C SER A 13 -8.37 -26.68 5.55
N ILE A 14 -7.31 -26.62 6.35
CA ILE A 14 -6.00 -26.14 5.90
C ILE A 14 -5.40 -27.08 4.85
N ASP A 15 -5.79 -28.35 4.81
CA ASP A 15 -5.33 -29.34 3.82
C ASP A 15 -5.93 -29.12 2.44
N GLU A 16 -7.05 -28.42 2.35
CA GLU A 16 -7.72 -28.08 1.09
C GLU A 16 -7.20 -26.77 0.48
N VAL A 17 -6.30 -26.04 1.18
CA VAL A 17 -5.76 -24.78 0.66
C VAL A 17 -4.82 -25.07 -0.50
N ILE A 18 -5.13 -24.52 -1.66
CA ILE A 18 -4.30 -24.63 -2.88
C ILE A 18 -3.32 -23.45 -2.92
N GLY A 19 -2.04 -23.77 -3.08
CA GLY A 19 -0.95 -22.80 -3.09
C GLY A 19 -0.59 -22.26 -1.71
N GLN A 20 0.20 -21.17 -1.65
CA GLN A 20 0.73 -20.56 -0.41
C GLN A 20 1.57 -21.55 0.42
N GLU A 21 2.27 -22.47 -0.23
CA GLU A 21 3.05 -23.53 0.40
C GLU A 21 4.07 -23.01 1.42
N HIS A 22 4.59 -21.80 1.22
CA HIS A 22 5.55 -21.14 2.11
C HIS A 22 4.95 -20.79 3.47
N LEU A 23 3.60 -20.73 3.60
CA LEU A 23 2.89 -20.43 4.84
C LEU A 23 2.15 -21.64 5.41
N VAL A 24 1.44 -22.40 4.56
CA VAL A 24 0.52 -23.46 4.98
C VAL A 24 1.01 -24.88 4.69
N GLY A 25 2.11 -25.03 3.94
CA GLY A 25 2.71 -26.31 3.63
C GLY A 25 3.19 -27.06 4.86
N SER A 26 3.54 -28.34 4.71
CA SER A 26 4.05 -29.18 5.81
C SER A 26 5.25 -28.53 6.52
N GLY A 27 5.19 -28.42 7.83
CA GLY A 27 6.24 -27.81 8.67
C GLY A 27 6.35 -26.28 8.57
N LYS A 28 5.51 -25.60 7.79
CA LYS A 28 5.50 -24.14 7.68
C LYS A 28 4.74 -23.47 8.82
N ILE A 29 4.93 -22.16 8.96
CA ILE A 29 4.59 -21.44 10.19
C ILE A 29 3.11 -21.54 10.56
N ILE A 30 2.18 -21.34 9.62
CA ILE A 30 0.74 -21.40 9.93
C ILE A 30 0.35 -22.85 10.25
N ARG A 31 0.85 -23.83 9.48
CA ARG A 31 0.62 -25.25 9.76
C ARG A 31 1.11 -25.62 11.16
N ARG A 32 2.32 -25.25 11.54
CA ARG A 32 2.88 -25.52 12.86
C ARG A 32 2.07 -24.92 14.00
N MET A 33 1.55 -23.69 13.83
CA MET A 33 0.69 -23.05 14.83
C MET A 33 -0.62 -23.84 15.03
N ILE A 34 -1.19 -24.36 13.95
CA ILE A 34 -2.40 -25.18 13.99
C ILE A 34 -2.11 -26.53 14.65
N ASP A 35 -1.05 -27.23 14.22
CA ASP A 35 -0.68 -28.56 14.73
C ASP A 35 -0.31 -28.50 16.23
N ALA A 36 0.30 -27.42 16.66
CA ALA A 36 0.63 -27.19 18.08
C ALA A 36 -0.56 -26.69 18.91
N ASN A 37 -1.72 -26.42 18.30
CA ASN A 37 -2.86 -25.73 18.93
C ASN A 37 -2.48 -24.41 19.61
N MET A 38 -1.51 -23.67 19.02
CA MET A 38 -0.96 -22.40 19.49
C MET A 38 -1.16 -21.31 18.42
N LEU A 39 -2.42 -21.12 18.02
CA LEU A 39 -2.76 -20.09 17.05
C LEU A 39 -2.55 -18.70 17.65
N SER A 40 -1.82 -17.85 16.97
CA SER A 40 -1.61 -16.44 17.34
C SER A 40 -2.30 -15.51 16.37
N SER A 41 -2.61 -14.28 16.82
CA SER A 41 -3.16 -13.25 15.97
C SER A 41 -2.22 -12.92 14.82
N MET A 42 -2.79 -12.72 13.61
CA MET A 42 -2.02 -12.49 12.40
C MET A 42 -2.71 -11.54 11.42
N ILE A 43 -1.94 -10.98 10.52
CA ILE A 43 -2.42 -10.23 9.36
C ILE A 43 -1.92 -10.94 8.10
N LEU A 44 -2.86 -11.26 7.21
CA LEU A 44 -2.61 -11.81 5.88
C LEU A 44 -2.75 -10.67 4.87
N TYR A 45 -1.69 -10.31 4.16
CA TYR A 45 -1.74 -9.26 3.16
C TYR A 45 -1.25 -9.72 1.79
N GLY A 46 -1.66 -9.02 0.73
CA GLY A 46 -1.29 -9.30 -0.65
C GLY A 46 -2.46 -9.07 -1.61
N PRO A 47 -2.30 -9.29 -2.93
CA PRO A 47 -3.28 -9.02 -3.97
C PRO A 47 -4.67 -9.61 -3.69
N PRO A 48 -5.76 -9.12 -4.34
CA PRO A 48 -7.08 -9.73 -4.22
C PRO A 48 -7.09 -11.15 -4.82
N GLY A 49 -8.07 -11.95 -4.42
CA GLY A 49 -8.32 -13.28 -5.00
C GLY A 49 -7.30 -14.38 -4.72
N ILE A 50 -6.20 -14.11 -3.99
CA ILE A 50 -5.10 -15.06 -3.73
C ILE A 50 -5.33 -15.98 -2.51
N GLY A 51 -6.49 -15.88 -1.84
CA GLY A 51 -6.87 -16.83 -0.78
C GLY A 51 -6.78 -16.32 0.66
N LYS A 52 -6.60 -15.01 0.95
CA LYS A 52 -6.52 -14.47 2.32
C LYS A 52 -7.69 -14.91 3.21
N THR A 53 -8.92 -14.63 2.78
CA THR A 53 -10.14 -14.99 3.49
C THR A 53 -10.37 -16.51 3.51
N SER A 54 -9.91 -17.22 2.47
CA SER A 54 -9.99 -18.67 2.36
C SER A 54 -9.08 -19.35 3.38
N ILE A 55 -7.84 -18.89 3.55
CA ILE A 55 -6.93 -19.41 4.59
C ILE A 55 -7.51 -19.18 5.99
N ALA A 56 -8.07 -17.99 6.26
CA ALA A 56 -8.71 -17.72 7.55
C ALA A 56 -9.89 -18.67 7.83
N SER A 57 -10.72 -18.95 6.81
CA SER A 57 -11.80 -19.93 6.92
C SER A 57 -11.28 -21.36 7.13
N ALA A 58 -10.22 -21.75 6.43
CA ALA A 58 -9.57 -23.05 6.55
C ALA A 58 -8.95 -23.24 7.94
N ILE A 59 -8.31 -22.23 8.50
CA ILE A 59 -7.80 -22.23 9.88
C ILE A 59 -8.96 -22.46 10.87
N ALA A 60 -10.06 -21.73 10.70
CA ALA A 60 -11.25 -21.87 11.54
C ALA A 60 -11.86 -23.28 11.45
N GLY A 61 -11.95 -23.84 10.24
CA GLY A 61 -12.47 -25.19 10.04
C GLY A 61 -11.58 -26.31 10.57
N THR A 62 -10.28 -26.07 10.68
CA THR A 62 -9.31 -27.04 11.22
C THR A 62 -9.19 -26.95 12.75
N THR A 63 -9.52 -25.81 13.34
CA THR A 63 -9.41 -25.56 14.78
C THR A 63 -10.75 -25.70 15.49
N LYS A 64 -10.72 -25.83 16.82
CA LYS A 64 -11.95 -25.93 17.66
C LYS A 64 -12.49 -24.57 18.12
N TYR A 65 -11.90 -23.47 17.67
CA TYR A 65 -12.31 -22.13 18.09
C TYR A 65 -13.64 -21.72 17.44
N ALA A 66 -14.44 -20.95 18.17
CA ALA A 66 -15.56 -20.25 17.58
C ALA A 66 -15.07 -19.29 16.49
N PHE A 67 -15.78 -19.17 15.37
CA PHE A 67 -15.37 -18.32 14.24
C PHE A 67 -16.39 -17.23 13.95
N ARG A 68 -15.94 -16.00 13.85
CA ARG A 68 -16.76 -14.86 13.44
C ARG A 68 -16.03 -14.04 12.39
N THR A 69 -16.81 -13.42 11.53
CA THR A 69 -16.32 -12.52 10.50
C THR A 69 -16.80 -11.11 10.79
N PHE A 70 -15.95 -10.14 10.51
CA PHE A 70 -16.25 -8.73 10.56
C PHE A 70 -15.63 -8.07 9.32
N ASN A 71 -16.46 -7.37 8.55
CA ASN A 71 -16.00 -6.60 7.40
C ASN A 71 -15.88 -5.13 7.79
N ALA A 72 -14.67 -4.58 7.67
CA ALA A 72 -14.39 -3.21 8.11
C ALA A 72 -15.18 -2.14 7.33
N THR A 73 -15.63 -2.45 6.11
CA THR A 73 -16.38 -1.53 5.24
C THR A 73 -17.88 -1.52 5.55
N THR A 74 -18.47 -2.68 5.83
CA THR A 74 -19.93 -2.84 5.95
C THR A 74 -20.40 -2.90 7.38
N ASP A 75 -19.56 -3.39 8.32
CA ASP A 75 -19.98 -3.64 9.69
C ASP A 75 -19.69 -2.44 10.60
N ASN A 76 -20.59 -2.23 11.54
CA ASN A 76 -20.53 -1.11 12.47
C ASN A 76 -19.83 -1.48 13.79
N GLN A 77 -19.57 -0.47 14.64
CA GLN A 77 -18.92 -0.63 15.94
C GLN A 77 -19.70 -1.57 16.88
N LYS A 78 -21.04 -1.54 16.80
CA LYS A 78 -21.90 -2.38 17.65
C LYS A 78 -21.66 -3.86 17.39
N ARG A 79 -21.51 -4.24 16.10
CA ARG A 79 -21.22 -5.63 15.72
C ARG A 79 -19.87 -6.10 16.29
N LEU A 80 -18.85 -5.23 16.30
CA LEU A 80 -17.57 -5.56 16.90
C LEU A 80 -17.66 -5.73 18.42
N GLN A 81 -18.48 -4.95 19.09
CA GLN A 81 -18.75 -5.09 20.52
C GLN A 81 -19.48 -6.40 20.84
N GLU A 82 -20.48 -6.77 20.05
CA GLU A 82 -21.19 -8.05 20.20
C GLU A 82 -20.24 -9.25 20.10
N ILE A 83 -19.32 -9.22 19.12
CA ILE A 83 -18.30 -10.27 18.96
C ILE A 83 -17.33 -10.29 20.15
N ALA A 84 -16.94 -9.11 20.66
CA ALA A 84 -16.07 -9.01 21.82
C ALA A 84 -16.74 -9.56 23.10
N GLU A 85 -18.04 -9.34 23.30
CA GLU A 85 -18.78 -9.93 24.41
C GLU A 85 -18.89 -11.45 24.27
N GLU A 86 -19.21 -11.96 23.08
CA GLU A 86 -19.25 -13.40 22.83
C GLU A 86 -17.91 -14.08 23.13
N ALA A 87 -16.80 -13.45 22.75
CA ALA A 87 -15.46 -13.98 22.97
C ALA A 87 -15.13 -14.21 24.45
N LYS A 88 -15.72 -13.44 25.37
CA LYS A 88 -15.53 -13.60 26.82
C LYS A 88 -16.10 -14.92 27.36
N PHE A 89 -17.11 -15.45 26.70
CA PHE A 89 -17.82 -16.65 27.14
C PHE A 89 -17.44 -17.91 26.35
N SER A 90 -16.79 -17.79 25.20
CA SER A 90 -16.52 -18.91 24.28
C SER A 90 -15.19 -19.61 24.52
N GLY A 91 -14.37 -19.20 25.51
CA GLY A 91 -13.07 -19.83 25.77
C GLY A 91 -12.01 -19.57 24.68
N GLY A 92 -12.26 -18.59 23.83
CA GLY A 92 -11.42 -18.19 22.69
C GLY A 92 -12.21 -18.17 21.37
N LEU A 93 -11.97 -17.11 20.58
CA LEU A 93 -12.68 -16.87 19.34
C LEU A 93 -11.69 -16.44 18.26
N VAL A 94 -11.77 -17.04 17.07
CA VAL A 94 -11.06 -16.58 15.87
C VAL A 94 -11.94 -15.54 15.17
N LEU A 95 -11.43 -14.32 15.07
CA LEU A 95 -12.08 -13.20 14.39
C LEU A 95 -11.37 -12.90 13.07
N LEU A 96 -12.04 -13.17 11.96
CA LEU A 96 -11.60 -12.67 10.66
C LEU A 96 -12.05 -11.22 10.49
N LEU A 97 -11.07 -10.32 10.39
CA LEU A 97 -11.25 -8.91 10.03
C LEU A 97 -10.93 -8.73 8.55
N ASP A 98 -11.95 -8.68 7.71
CA ASP A 98 -11.77 -8.44 6.27
C ASP A 98 -11.64 -6.94 6.02
N GLU A 99 -10.76 -6.57 5.06
CA GLU A 99 -10.40 -5.19 4.72
C GLU A 99 -9.92 -4.38 5.95
N ILE A 100 -9.07 -4.97 6.82
CA ILE A 100 -8.65 -4.39 8.10
C ILE A 100 -8.08 -2.96 7.94
N HIS A 101 -7.50 -2.60 6.79
CA HIS A 101 -6.99 -1.27 6.47
C HIS A 101 -8.10 -0.18 6.46
N ARG A 102 -9.38 -0.57 6.33
CA ARG A 102 -10.53 0.34 6.38
C ARG A 102 -10.97 0.67 7.80
N LEU A 103 -10.40 0.03 8.81
CA LEU A 103 -10.70 0.37 10.20
C LEU A 103 -10.16 1.75 10.56
N ASN A 104 -11.02 2.63 11.05
CA ASN A 104 -10.58 3.90 11.62
C ASN A 104 -9.81 3.67 12.94
N LYS A 105 -9.10 4.70 13.39
CA LYS A 105 -8.27 4.64 14.61
C LYS A 105 -9.06 4.15 15.83
N THR A 106 -10.28 4.63 16.03
CA THR A 106 -11.13 4.24 17.17
C THR A 106 -11.44 2.75 17.21
N LYS A 107 -11.76 2.16 16.04
CA LYS A 107 -11.99 0.70 15.94
C LYS A 107 -10.70 -0.08 16.15
N GLN A 108 -9.56 0.43 15.65
CA GLN A 108 -8.26 -0.19 15.88
C GLN A 108 -7.87 -0.13 17.38
N ASP A 109 -8.06 1.00 18.05
CA ASP A 109 -7.79 1.14 19.49
C ASP A 109 -8.69 0.21 20.33
N PHE A 110 -9.94 -0.01 19.90
CA PHE A 110 -10.87 -0.97 20.56
C PHE A 110 -10.37 -2.43 20.52
N LEU A 111 -9.63 -2.80 19.46
CA LEU A 111 -9.10 -4.16 19.32
C LEU A 111 -7.92 -4.45 20.26
N LEU A 112 -7.17 -3.44 20.67
CA LEU A 112 -5.94 -3.63 21.46
C LEU A 112 -6.14 -4.46 22.75
N PRO A 113 -7.09 -4.11 23.65
CA PRO A 113 -7.31 -4.90 24.87
C PRO A 113 -7.81 -6.32 24.58
N LEU A 114 -8.52 -6.54 23.46
CA LEU A 114 -9.02 -7.86 23.08
C LEU A 114 -7.90 -8.78 22.61
N LEU A 115 -6.88 -8.22 21.93
CA LEU A 115 -5.68 -8.94 21.52
C LEU A 115 -4.78 -9.26 22.73
N GLU A 116 -4.65 -8.34 23.70
CA GLU A 116 -3.83 -8.51 24.89
C GLU A 116 -4.37 -9.57 25.84
N ASN A 117 -5.68 -9.63 26.00
CA ASN A 117 -6.34 -10.59 26.89
C ASN A 117 -6.41 -12.01 26.31
N GLY A 118 -6.04 -12.22 25.04
CA GLY A 118 -6.08 -13.52 24.39
C GLY A 118 -7.49 -14.08 24.14
N ASN A 119 -8.55 -13.31 24.41
CA ASN A 119 -9.94 -13.74 24.18
C ASN A 119 -10.28 -13.84 22.70
N ILE A 120 -9.59 -13.05 21.87
CA ILE A 120 -9.73 -13.04 20.41
C ILE A 120 -8.40 -13.34 19.76
N ILE A 121 -8.40 -14.31 18.86
CA ILE A 121 -7.33 -14.55 17.90
C ILE A 121 -7.75 -13.86 16.61
N MET A 122 -7.11 -12.74 16.29
CA MET A 122 -7.44 -11.94 15.11
C MET A 122 -6.71 -12.47 13.87
N ILE A 123 -7.44 -12.67 12.80
CA ILE A 123 -6.89 -12.86 11.45
C ILE A 123 -7.32 -11.66 10.60
N GLY A 124 -6.45 -10.67 10.44
CA GLY A 124 -6.70 -9.53 9.58
C GLY A 124 -6.42 -9.89 8.12
N ALA A 125 -7.31 -9.55 7.20
CA ALA A 125 -7.08 -9.65 5.77
C ALA A 125 -7.03 -8.26 5.13
N THR A 126 -6.05 -7.99 4.28
CA THR A 126 -5.89 -6.71 3.59
C THR A 126 -5.19 -6.87 2.25
N THR A 127 -5.51 -5.98 1.32
CA THR A 127 -4.77 -5.81 0.07
C THR A 127 -3.66 -4.77 0.18
N GLU A 128 -3.68 -3.95 1.23
CA GLU A 128 -2.67 -2.91 1.46
C GLU A 128 -1.54 -3.40 2.36
N ASN A 129 -0.35 -2.84 2.19
CA ASN A 129 0.78 -3.12 3.06
C ASN A 129 0.46 -2.67 4.50
N PRO A 130 0.45 -3.58 5.49
CA PRO A 130 0.04 -3.28 6.86
C PRO A 130 0.92 -2.25 7.57
N PHE A 131 2.14 -2.05 7.10
CA PHE A 131 3.06 -1.07 7.69
C PHE A 131 2.60 0.38 7.48
N PHE A 132 1.75 0.64 6.49
CA PHE A 132 1.20 1.97 6.23
C PHE A 132 -0.19 2.20 6.82
N SER A 133 -1.02 1.16 6.88
CA SER A 133 -2.45 1.32 7.19
C SER A 133 -2.84 0.86 8.61
N ILE A 134 -1.98 0.08 9.29
CA ILE A 134 -2.29 -0.48 10.61
C ILE A 134 -1.44 0.19 11.69
N LEU A 135 -2.07 0.53 12.83
CA LEU A 135 -1.40 1.15 13.95
C LEU A 135 -0.21 0.32 14.46
N PRO A 136 0.92 0.94 14.80
CA PRO A 136 2.10 0.24 15.35
C PRO A 136 1.76 -0.63 16.56
N ALA A 137 0.81 -0.19 17.39
CA ALA A 137 0.36 -0.92 18.59
C ALA A 137 -0.30 -2.27 18.25
N ILE A 138 -1.06 -2.37 17.16
CA ILE A 138 -1.60 -3.65 16.67
C ILE A 138 -0.47 -4.48 16.05
N ARG A 139 0.36 -3.88 15.18
CA ARG A 139 1.43 -4.59 14.49
C ARG A 139 2.42 -5.27 15.45
N SER A 140 2.67 -4.69 16.62
CA SER A 140 3.55 -5.29 17.64
C SER A 140 2.96 -6.51 18.33
N ARG A 141 1.67 -6.80 18.14
CA ARG A 141 0.92 -7.90 18.79
C ARG A 141 0.47 -9.00 17.83
N VAL A 142 0.80 -8.88 16.55
CA VAL A 142 0.36 -9.81 15.51
C VAL A 142 1.53 -10.27 14.65
N GLN A 143 1.42 -11.47 14.07
CA GLN A 143 2.32 -11.92 13.01
C GLN A 143 1.83 -11.35 11.67
N ILE A 144 2.74 -10.92 10.80
CA ILE A 144 2.39 -10.39 9.47
C ILE A 144 2.90 -11.37 8.43
N PHE A 145 2.00 -11.88 7.60
CA PHE A 145 2.30 -12.83 6.53
C PHE A 145 1.88 -12.27 5.17
N GLU A 146 2.83 -12.29 4.25
CA GLU A 146 2.60 -11.95 2.86
C GLU A 146 2.15 -13.19 2.08
N LEU A 147 1.02 -13.06 1.38
CA LEU A 147 0.56 -14.05 0.42
C LEU A 147 1.05 -13.65 -0.98
N GLN A 148 1.50 -14.65 -1.72
CA GLN A 148 1.99 -14.47 -3.08
C GLN A 148 0.87 -14.72 -4.09
N PRO A 149 0.90 -14.08 -5.28
CA PRO A 149 0.03 -14.43 -6.39
C PRO A 149 0.13 -15.94 -6.68
N LEU A 150 -1.01 -16.57 -6.95
CA LEU A 150 -1.00 -18.00 -7.25
C LEU A 150 -0.35 -18.26 -8.61
N GLN A 151 0.49 -19.27 -8.68
CA GLN A 151 1.04 -19.74 -9.95
C GLN A 151 -0.08 -20.32 -10.82
N THR A 152 0.08 -20.23 -12.14
CA THR A 152 -0.88 -20.77 -13.11
C THR A 152 -1.23 -22.24 -12.85
N SER A 153 -0.26 -23.06 -12.42
CA SER A 153 -0.48 -24.46 -12.07
C SER A 153 -1.47 -24.66 -10.91
N TYR A 154 -1.43 -23.80 -9.89
CA TYR A 154 -2.38 -23.83 -8.77
C TYR A 154 -3.77 -23.35 -9.18
N ILE A 155 -3.87 -22.32 -10.02
CA ILE A 155 -5.14 -21.88 -10.60
C ILE A 155 -5.76 -23.01 -11.42
N ARG A 156 -4.98 -23.65 -12.31
CA ARG A 156 -5.43 -24.80 -13.10
C ARG A 156 -5.95 -25.93 -12.22
N GLN A 157 -5.17 -26.33 -11.20
CA GLN A 157 -5.59 -27.37 -10.24
C GLN A 157 -6.91 -27.02 -9.57
N ALA A 158 -7.11 -25.78 -9.15
CA ALA A 158 -8.33 -25.33 -8.52
C ALA A 158 -9.53 -25.36 -9.47
N LEU A 159 -9.35 -25.00 -10.73
CA LEU A 159 -10.39 -25.09 -11.76
C LEU A 159 -10.75 -26.55 -12.07
N GLU A 160 -9.77 -27.44 -12.19
CA GLU A 160 -9.98 -28.88 -12.39
C GLU A 160 -10.77 -29.49 -11.22
N LEU A 161 -10.43 -29.08 -9.97
CA LEU A 161 -11.19 -29.50 -8.79
C LEU A 161 -12.64 -29.01 -8.86
N ALA A 162 -12.90 -27.77 -9.28
CA ALA A 162 -14.25 -27.23 -9.41
C ALA A 162 -15.10 -27.94 -10.49
N LEU A 163 -14.47 -28.46 -11.52
CA LEU A 163 -15.13 -29.23 -12.58
C LEU A 163 -15.46 -30.66 -12.15
N THR A 164 -14.70 -31.23 -11.20
CA THR A 164 -14.84 -32.62 -10.74
C THR A 164 -15.58 -32.79 -9.42
N ASP A 165 -15.67 -31.74 -8.59
CA ASP A 165 -16.36 -31.75 -7.29
C ASP A 165 -17.88 -31.58 -7.50
N SER A 166 -18.64 -32.67 -7.41
CA SER A 166 -20.08 -32.68 -7.62
C SER A 166 -20.88 -32.02 -6.49
N GLU A 167 -20.28 -31.80 -5.32
CA GLU A 167 -20.96 -31.17 -4.17
C GLU A 167 -20.82 -29.65 -4.20
N ARG A 168 -19.61 -29.16 -4.51
CA ARG A 168 -19.27 -27.74 -4.44
C ARG A 168 -19.14 -27.07 -5.82
N GLY A 169 -18.81 -27.85 -6.84
CA GLY A 169 -18.66 -27.40 -8.21
C GLY A 169 -19.97 -27.30 -8.98
N PHE A 170 -20.12 -28.14 -9.98
CA PHE A 170 -21.31 -28.20 -10.85
C PHE A 170 -22.04 -29.51 -10.62
N ASP A 171 -23.36 -29.46 -10.49
CA ASP A 171 -24.27 -30.59 -10.29
C ASP A 171 -24.70 -31.29 -11.62
N PHE A 172 -24.09 -30.90 -12.72
CA PHE A 172 -24.26 -31.44 -14.06
C PHE A 172 -22.89 -31.64 -14.74
N PRO A 173 -22.81 -32.52 -15.76
CA PRO A 173 -21.55 -32.76 -16.46
C PRO A 173 -21.03 -31.51 -17.18
N VAL A 174 -19.77 -31.18 -16.93
CA VAL A 174 -19.06 -30.10 -17.61
C VAL A 174 -17.71 -30.64 -18.11
N THR A 175 -17.42 -30.38 -19.37
CA THR A 175 -16.11 -30.65 -19.99
C THR A 175 -15.53 -29.34 -20.52
N ILE A 176 -14.22 -29.18 -20.42
CA ILE A 176 -13.51 -28.02 -20.91
C ILE A 176 -12.32 -28.46 -21.77
N GLU A 177 -12.05 -27.76 -22.85
CA GLU A 177 -10.88 -27.99 -23.67
C GLU A 177 -9.60 -27.66 -22.88
N PRO A 178 -8.52 -28.47 -23.00
CA PRO A 178 -7.28 -28.18 -22.29
C PRO A 178 -6.71 -26.79 -22.58
N GLU A 179 -6.80 -26.31 -23.82
CA GLU A 179 -6.35 -24.98 -24.23
C GLU A 179 -7.18 -23.87 -23.58
N ALA A 180 -8.50 -24.05 -23.47
CA ALA A 180 -9.42 -23.11 -22.80
C ALA A 180 -9.13 -23.02 -21.30
N LEU A 181 -8.85 -24.17 -20.66
CA LEU A 181 -8.50 -24.24 -19.25
C LEU A 181 -7.15 -23.54 -18.97
N ASP A 182 -6.14 -23.80 -19.81
CA ASP A 182 -4.84 -23.16 -19.71
C ASP A 182 -4.92 -21.66 -19.94
N PHE A 183 -5.71 -21.23 -20.92
CA PHE A 183 -5.96 -19.83 -21.19
C PHE A 183 -6.60 -19.13 -19.98
N LEU A 184 -7.67 -19.72 -19.40
CA LEU A 184 -8.33 -19.19 -18.22
C LEU A 184 -7.39 -19.06 -17.01
N ALA A 185 -6.57 -20.11 -16.77
CA ALA A 185 -5.62 -20.11 -15.67
C ALA A 185 -4.54 -19.04 -15.81
N ASN A 186 -4.09 -18.77 -17.04
CA ASN A 186 -3.08 -17.74 -17.33
C ASN A 186 -3.68 -16.32 -17.30
N ALA A 187 -4.87 -16.13 -17.85
CA ALA A 187 -5.48 -14.82 -18.02
C ALA A 187 -5.83 -14.12 -16.69
N THR A 188 -5.98 -14.86 -15.60
CA THR A 188 -6.38 -14.33 -14.30
C THR A 188 -5.23 -13.87 -13.42
N ASN A 189 -3.98 -13.98 -13.87
CA ASN A 189 -2.79 -13.44 -13.19
C ASN A 189 -2.70 -13.78 -11.70
N GLY A 190 -3.08 -15.01 -11.31
CA GLY A 190 -3.03 -15.47 -9.92
C GLY A 190 -4.25 -15.14 -9.08
N ASP A 191 -5.30 -14.51 -9.63
CA ASP A 191 -6.58 -14.27 -8.95
C ASP A 191 -7.52 -15.47 -9.13
N LEU A 192 -7.57 -16.35 -8.13
CA LEU A 192 -8.42 -17.54 -8.14
C LEU A 192 -9.92 -17.20 -8.08
N ARG A 193 -10.31 -16.11 -7.42
CA ARG A 193 -11.71 -15.69 -7.36
C ARG A 193 -12.20 -15.31 -8.76
N ALA A 194 -11.37 -14.58 -9.47
CA ALA A 194 -11.61 -14.22 -10.87
C ALA A 194 -11.72 -15.46 -11.76
N ALA A 195 -10.80 -16.42 -11.60
CA ALA A 195 -10.81 -17.66 -12.34
C ALA A 195 -12.13 -18.45 -12.14
N TYR A 196 -12.56 -18.61 -10.90
CA TYR A 196 -13.83 -19.28 -10.60
C TYR A 196 -15.04 -18.53 -11.17
N ASN A 197 -15.09 -17.20 -11.05
CA ASN A 197 -16.20 -16.41 -11.58
C ASN A 197 -16.28 -16.51 -13.11
N SER A 198 -15.15 -16.47 -13.80
CA SER A 198 -15.10 -16.61 -15.26
C SER A 198 -15.46 -18.02 -15.71
N LEU A 199 -14.98 -19.06 -14.98
CA LEU A 199 -15.40 -20.43 -15.25
C LEU A 199 -16.91 -20.60 -15.07
N GLU A 200 -17.47 -20.09 -13.95
CA GLU A 200 -18.92 -20.18 -13.70
C GLU A 200 -19.72 -19.49 -14.80
N LEU A 201 -19.26 -18.31 -15.23
CA LEU A 201 -19.92 -17.58 -16.32
C LEU A 201 -19.83 -18.33 -17.65
N ALA A 202 -18.66 -18.89 -18.01
CA ALA A 202 -18.48 -19.69 -19.21
C ALA A 202 -19.41 -20.90 -19.22
N VAL A 203 -19.44 -21.64 -18.08
CA VAL A 203 -20.30 -22.82 -17.95
C VAL A 203 -21.77 -22.47 -18.01
N LEU A 204 -22.24 -21.44 -17.31
CA LEU A 204 -23.65 -21.08 -17.26
C LEU A 204 -24.16 -20.44 -18.57
N SER A 205 -23.29 -19.78 -19.34
CA SER A 205 -23.65 -19.18 -20.63
C SER A 205 -23.60 -20.16 -21.80
N THR A 206 -22.92 -21.29 -21.66
CA THR A 206 -22.84 -22.33 -22.68
C THR A 206 -24.12 -23.17 -22.73
N LYS A 207 -24.62 -23.42 -23.93
CA LYS A 207 -25.81 -24.26 -24.16
C LYS A 207 -25.53 -25.70 -23.77
N GLU A 208 -26.53 -26.35 -23.15
CA GLU A 208 -26.50 -27.76 -22.82
C GLU A 208 -26.61 -28.60 -24.11
N SER A 209 -25.82 -29.68 -24.19
CA SER A 209 -25.84 -30.69 -25.23
C SER A 209 -26.14 -32.09 -24.67
N GLU A 210 -26.31 -33.10 -25.51
CA GLU A 210 -26.66 -34.49 -25.07
C GLU A 210 -25.63 -35.12 -24.11
N GLY A 211 -24.46 -34.55 -23.92
CA GLY A 211 -23.41 -35.03 -23.00
C GLY A 211 -23.06 -34.07 -21.84
N GLY A 212 -23.85 -33.03 -21.62
CA GLY A 212 -23.54 -31.95 -20.70
C GLY A 212 -23.09 -30.66 -21.39
N ARG A 213 -22.35 -29.80 -20.68
CA ARG A 213 -21.85 -28.54 -21.26
C ARG A 213 -20.38 -28.69 -21.64
N HIS A 214 -20.07 -28.36 -22.89
CA HIS A 214 -18.72 -28.39 -23.41
C HIS A 214 -18.21 -26.96 -23.60
N ILE A 215 -17.10 -26.63 -22.94
CA ILE A 215 -16.53 -25.27 -22.89
C ILE A 215 -15.29 -25.25 -23.81
N ASP A 216 -15.39 -24.49 -24.86
CA ASP A 216 -14.30 -24.21 -25.80
C ASP A 216 -13.56 -22.91 -25.43
N LEU A 217 -12.50 -22.60 -26.18
CA LEU A 217 -11.70 -21.40 -25.97
C LEU A 217 -12.53 -20.10 -26.16
N ASP A 218 -13.43 -20.07 -27.16
CA ASP A 218 -14.25 -18.89 -27.46
C ASP A 218 -15.21 -18.57 -26.29
N ALA A 219 -15.81 -19.59 -25.67
CA ALA A 219 -16.66 -19.43 -24.50
C ALA A 219 -15.89 -18.84 -23.31
N VAL A 220 -14.63 -19.23 -23.11
CA VAL A 220 -13.77 -18.68 -22.06
C VAL A 220 -13.37 -17.25 -22.36
N GLU A 221 -12.93 -16.94 -23.59
CA GLU A 221 -12.54 -15.60 -24.01
C GLU A 221 -13.70 -14.59 -23.83
N ASN A 222 -14.92 -14.99 -24.24
CA ASN A 222 -16.12 -14.17 -24.09
C ASN A 222 -16.56 -14.00 -22.63
N SER A 223 -16.17 -14.90 -21.72
CA SER A 223 -16.49 -14.86 -20.30
C SER A 223 -15.47 -14.08 -19.49
N LEU A 224 -14.27 -13.88 -20.00
CA LEU A 224 -13.27 -13.02 -19.41
C LEU A 224 -13.65 -11.56 -19.68
N GLN A 225 -14.20 -10.88 -18.68
CA GLN A 225 -14.47 -9.45 -18.79
C GLN A 225 -13.16 -8.70 -19.02
N LYS A 226 -13.15 -7.66 -19.87
CA LYS A 226 -12.01 -6.77 -20.12
C LYS A 226 -11.40 -6.16 -18.83
N SER A 227 -12.08 -6.34 -17.70
CA SER A 227 -11.70 -5.87 -16.38
C SER A 227 -10.43 -6.54 -15.79
N TYR A 228 -9.96 -7.66 -16.35
CA TYR A 228 -8.75 -8.34 -15.83
C TYR A 228 -7.43 -7.75 -16.33
N ILE A 229 -7.49 -6.81 -17.25
CA ILE A 229 -6.35 -5.94 -17.58
C ILE A 229 -6.22 -4.82 -16.53
N SER A 230 -7.25 -4.61 -15.67
CA SER A 230 -7.15 -3.66 -14.58
C SER A 230 -6.23 -4.22 -13.50
N MET A 231 -5.05 -3.65 -13.41
CA MET A 231 -4.14 -3.84 -12.29
C MET A 231 -4.89 -3.67 -10.97
N ASP A 232 -4.63 -4.56 -10.02
CA ASP A 232 -4.95 -4.33 -8.62
C ASP A 232 -4.34 -2.98 -8.19
N LYS A 233 -5.20 -1.97 -8.00
CA LYS A 233 -4.79 -0.59 -7.65
C LYS A 233 -4.04 -0.50 -6.32
N ASN A 234 -4.03 -1.56 -5.52
CA ASN A 234 -3.44 -1.60 -4.18
C ASN A 234 -2.48 -2.79 -3.97
N GLY A 235 -2.17 -3.59 -5.00
CA GLY A 235 -1.25 -4.73 -4.91
C GLY A 235 0.23 -4.36 -5.11
N ASP A 236 1.15 -5.28 -4.77
CA ASP A 236 2.60 -5.08 -4.91
C ASP A 236 3.01 -4.71 -6.34
N ALA A 237 2.34 -5.28 -7.36
CA ALA A 237 2.56 -4.92 -8.76
C ALA A 237 2.25 -3.44 -9.05
N HIS A 238 1.28 -2.84 -8.36
CA HIS A 238 0.97 -1.42 -8.48
C HIS A 238 2.10 -0.55 -7.88
N TYR A 239 2.60 -0.91 -6.69
CA TYR A 239 3.75 -0.22 -6.07
C TYR A 239 5.02 -0.37 -6.90
N ASP A 240 5.23 -1.52 -7.55
CA ASP A 240 6.35 -1.75 -8.44
C ASP A 240 6.30 -0.83 -9.66
N ILE A 241 5.14 -0.59 -10.25
CA ILE A 241 4.99 0.34 -11.37
C ILE A 241 5.21 1.79 -10.93
N LEU A 242 4.67 2.20 -9.78
CA LEU A 242 4.95 3.52 -9.21
C LEU A 242 6.45 3.71 -8.92
N SER A 243 7.12 2.66 -8.44
CA SER A 243 8.57 2.65 -8.21
C SER A 243 9.36 2.70 -9.53
N ALA A 244 8.93 1.95 -10.55
CA ALA A 244 9.54 1.95 -11.87
C ALA A 244 9.38 3.32 -12.56
N LEU A 245 8.20 3.94 -12.47
CA LEU A 245 7.95 5.30 -12.96
C LEU A 245 8.91 6.31 -12.32
N GLN A 246 9.03 6.31 -10.99
CA GLN A 246 9.96 7.22 -10.29
C GLN A 246 11.40 6.99 -10.70
N LYS A 247 11.86 5.73 -10.76
CA LYS A 247 13.22 5.39 -11.14
C LYS A 247 13.53 5.77 -12.59
N SER A 248 12.56 5.62 -13.50
CA SER A 248 12.70 6.03 -14.91
C SER A 248 12.82 7.55 -15.06
N ILE A 249 11.98 8.32 -14.37
CA ILE A 249 12.06 9.79 -14.34
C ILE A 249 13.39 10.24 -13.73
N ARG A 250 13.80 9.65 -12.61
CA ARG A 250 15.09 9.90 -11.96
C ARG A 250 16.26 9.61 -12.89
N GLY A 251 16.18 8.53 -13.66
CA GLY A 251 17.15 8.12 -14.68
C GLY A 251 17.06 8.90 -15.99
N SER A 252 16.12 9.85 -16.13
CA SER A 252 15.88 10.63 -17.36
C SER A 252 15.54 9.78 -18.59
N ASP A 253 14.96 8.60 -18.40
CA ASP A 253 14.43 7.78 -19.49
C ASP A 253 12.96 8.15 -19.75
N VAL A 254 12.74 8.99 -20.76
CA VAL A 254 11.40 9.48 -21.14
C VAL A 254 10.49 8.34 -21.60
N ASN A 255 11.03 7.39 -22.38
CA ASN A 255 10.23 6.31 -22.95
C ASN A 255 9.75 5.34 -21.88
N ALA A 256 10.62 4.92 -20.96
CA ALA A 256 10.24 4.11 -19.82
C ALA A 256 9.26 4.85 -18.91
N SER A 257 9.47 6.15 -18.66
CA SER A 257 8.59 7.00 -17.84
C SER A 257 7.17 7.05 -18.42
N LEU A 258 7.05 7.29 -19.72
CA LEU A 258 5.76 7.28 -20.43
C LEU A 258 5.11 5.90 -20.42
N HIS A 259 5.88 4.83 -20.59
CA HIS A 259 5.35 3.46 -20.56
C HIS A 259 4.74 3.12 -19.18
N TYR A 260 5.46 3.39 -18.08
CA TYR A 260 4.93 3.12 -16.74
C TYR A 260 3.77 4.06 -16.36
N ALA A 261 3.79 5.31 -16.80
CA ALA A 261 2.65 6.22 -16.65
C ALA A 261 1.42 5.70 -17.42
N ALA A 262 1.59 5.22 -18.66
CA ALA A 262 0.51 4.66 -19.45
C ALA A 262 -0.16 3.44 -18.77
N ARG A 263 0.62 2.58 -18.12
CA ARG A 263 0.07 1.45 -17.34
C ARG A 263 -0.82 1.91 -16.19
N LEU A 264 -0.48 3.02 -15.52
CA LEU A 264 -1.30 3.61 -14.44
C LEU A 264 -2.54 4.32 -15.01
N ILE A 265 -2.44 4.90 -16.20
CA ILE A 265 -3.57 5.51 -16.92
C ILE A 265 -4.58 4.45 -17.35
N GLU A 266 -4.13 3.33 -17.93
CA GLU A 266 -5.01 2.19 -18.28
C GLU A 266 -5.69 1.57 -17.05
N ALA A 267 -5.04 1.62 -15.88
CA ALA A 267 -5.63 1.24 -14.61
C ALA A 267 -6.60 2.29 -14.04
N GLU A 268 -6.78 3.43 -14.70
CA GLU A 268 -7.58 4.59 -14.25
C GLU A 268 -7.20 5.07 -12.82
N ASP A 269 -5.92 4.92 -12.41
CA ASP A 269 -5.45 5.30 -11.09
C ASP A 269 -4.80 6.69 -11.08
N LEU A 270 -5.60 7.69 -11.39
CA LEU A 270 -5.19 9.09 -11.36
C LEU A 270 -4.71 9.57 -9.97
N PRO A 271 -5.34 9.18 -8.83
CA PRO A 271 -4.89 9.64 -7.52
C PRO A 271 -3.47 9.20 -7.16
N SER A 272 -3.12 7.92 -7.36
CA SER A 272 -1.78 7.40 -7.06
C SER A 272 -0.74 7.97 -8.00
N LEU A 273 -1.07 8.10 -9.28
CA LEU A 273 -0.20 8.70 -10.30
C LEU A 273 0.08 10.17 -9.97
N ALA A 274 -0.95 10.96 -9.64
CA ALA A 274 -0.81 12.37 -9.28
C ALA A 274 0.06 12.53 -8.01
N ARG A 275 -0.21 11.74 -6.96
CA ARG A 275 0.61 11.73 -5.75
C ARG A 275 2.07 11.42 -6.06
N ARG A 276 2.33 10.39 -6.87
CA ARG A 276 3.70 9.96 -7.19
C ARG A 276 4.45 11.02 -7.99
N LEU A 277 3.83 11.60 -9.02
CA LEU A 277 4.44 12.65 -9.83
C LEU A 277 4.76 13.91 -9.00
N THR A 278 3.85 14.28 -8.07
CA THR A 278 4.11 15.36 -7.12
C THR A 278 5.33 15.06 -6.24
N VAL A 279 5.42 13.86 -5.68
CA VAL A 279 6.60 13.47 -4.87
C VAL A 279 7.88 13.55 -5.70
N ILE A 280 7.90 13.02 -6.93
CA ILE A 280 9.05 13.06 -7.83
C ILE A 280 9.48 14.52 -8.12
N ALA A 281 8.54 15.43 -8.36
CA ALA A 281 8.81 16.83 -8.64
C ALA A 281 9.58 17.51 -7.49
N TYR A 282 9.27 17.16 -6.23
CA TYR A 282 9.93 17.75 -5.06
C TYR A 282 11.12 16.94 -4.56
N GLU A 283 11.14 15.62 -4.71
CA GLU A 283 12.21 14.73 -4.25
C GLU A 283 13.38 14.67 -5.25
N ASP A 284 13.08 14.42 -6.54
CA ASP A 284 14.07 14.12 -7.55
C ASP A 284 14.49 15.33 -8.40
N ILE A 285 13.55 16.26 -8.66
CA ILE A 285 13.84 17.52 -9.36
C ILE A 285 14.24 18.61 -8.36
N GLY A 286 13.47 18.74 -7.28
CA GLY A 286 13.80 19.59 -6.15
C GLY A 286 14.19 21.03 -6.55
N LEU A 287 15.26 21.51 -5.97
CA LEU A 287 15.77 22.87 -6.21
C LEU A 287 16.44 23.07 -7.58
N ALA A 288 16.65 21.99 -8.35
CA ALA A 288 17.26 22.12 -9.68
C ALA A 288 16.32 22.82 -10.68
N ASN A 289 14.99 22.60 -10.58
CA ASN A 289 13.99 23.25 -11.43
C ASN A 289 12.66 23.48 -10.68
N PRO A 290 12.51 24.56 -9.90
CA PRO A 290 11.26 24.87 -9.19
C PRO A 290 10.04 25.12 -10.10
N GLU A 291 10.26 25.53 -11.37
CA GLU A 291 9.17 25.74 -12.32
C GLU A 291 8.48 24.42 -12.65
N ALA A 292 9.23 23.33 -12.81
CA ALA A 292 8.66 22.01 -13.04
C ALA A 292 7.75 21.54 -11.88
N GLN A 293 8.03 21.94 -10.63
CA GLN A 293 7.17 21.66 -9.48
C GLN A 293 5.82 22.36 -9.62
N ILE A 294 5.82 23.64 -9.99
CA ILE A 294 4.61 24.45 -10.16
C ILE A 294 3.78 23.88 -11.34
N HIS A 295 4.43 23.59 -12.47
CA HIS A 295 3.80 22.98 -13.64
C HIS A 295 3.14 21.65 -13.27
N THR A 296 3.86 20.80 -12.51
CA THR A 296 3.35 19.50 -12.07
C THR A 296 2.07 19.66 -11.24
N VAL A 297 2.08 20.47 -10.19
CA VAL A 297 0.91 20.65 -9.31
C VAL A 297 -0.27 21.20 -10.09
N THR A 298 -0.06 22.25 -10.90
CA THR A 298 -1.12 22.88 -11.69
C THR A 298 -1.72 21.93 -12.73
N ALA A 299 -0.89 21.16 -13.43
CA ALA A 299 -1.36 20.21 -14.43
C ALA A 299 -2.12 19.05 -13.78
N LEU A 300 -1.65 18.55 -12.62
CA LEU A 300 -2.32 17.44 -11.91
C LEU A 300 -3.66 17.87 -11.29
N GLU A 301 -3.77 19.10 -10.78
CA GLU A 301 -5.05 19.65 -10.32
C GLU A 301 -6.05 19.79 -11.49
N ALA A 302 -5.60 20.22 -12.67
CA ALA A 302 -6.42 20.26 -13.86
C ALA A 302 -6.82 18.85 -14.34
N ALA A 303 -5.88 17.89 -14.34
CA ALA A 303 -6.14 16.50 -14.71
C ALA A 303 -7.19 15.85 -13.81
N GLN A 304 -7.19 16.12 -12.50
CA GLN A 304 -8.19 15.61 -11.56
C GLN A 304 -9.59 16.18 -11.82
N LYS A 305 -9.68 17.42 -12.33
CA LYS A 305 -10.96 18.06 -12.67
C LYS A 305 -11.51 17.56 -14.00
N ILE A 306 -10.63 17.28 -14.97
CA ILE A 306 -11.00 16.84 -16.33
C ILE A 306 -11.33 15.35 -16.32
N GLY A 307 -10.53 14.52 -15.66
CA GLY A 307 -10.68 13.07 -15.66
C GLY A 307 -10.16 12.40 -16.93
N PHE A 308 -10.19 11.06 -16.94
CA PHE A 308 -9.87 10.28 -18.14
C PHE A 308 -11.05 10.27 -19.14
N PRO A 309 -10.76 10.22 -20.45
CA PRO A 309 -9.46 9.95 -21.06
C PRO A 309 -8.56 11.18 -21.29
N GLU A 310 -9.05 12.42 -21.16
CA GLU A 310 -8.33 13.65 -21.56
C GLU A 310 -7.18 13.99 -20.58
N ALA A 311 -7.28 13.61 -19.31
CA ALA A 311 -6.23 13.82 -18.30
C ALA A 311 -4.86 13.27 -18.73
N ARG A 312 -4.83 12.25 -19.62
CA ARG A 312 -3.58 11.68 -20.16
C ARG A 312 -2.70 12.72 -20.86
N ILE A 313 -3.30 13.75 -21.47
CA ILE A 313 -2.57 14.79 -22.21
C ILE A 313 -1.74 15.64 -21.23
N LEU A 314 -2.35 16.03 -20.11
CA LEU A 314 -1.67 16.81 -19.06
C LEU A 314 -0.60 15.98 -18.39
N ILE A 315 -0.89 14.72 -18.09
CA ILE A 315 0.04 13.77 -17.48
C ILE A 315 1.27 13.55 -18.38
N ALA A 316 1.10 13.41 -19.68
CA ALA A 316 2.22 13.24 -20.62
C ALA A 316 3.17 14.43 -20.58
N ASN A 317 2.63 15.67 -20.54
CA ASN A 317 3.45 16.87 -20.40
C ASN A 317 4.26 16.86 -19.09
N VAL A 318 3.63 16.54 -17.97
CA VAL A 318 4.28 16.44 -16.67
C VAL A 318 5.40 15.40 -16.68
N VAL A 319 5.13 14.20 -17.20
CA VAL A 319 6.10 13.09 -17.23
C VAL A 319 7.32 13.46 -18.06
N ILE A 320 7.13 14.10 -19.23
CA ILE A 320 8.23 14.53 -20.11
C ILE A 320 9.03 15.65 -19.44
N ASP A 321 8.37 16.67 -18.87
CA ASP A 321 9.03 17.78 -18.19
C ASP A 321 9.88 17.28 -17.02
N LEU A 322 9.33 16.43 -16.16
CA LEU A 322 10.05 15.85 -15.04
C LEU A 322 11.20 14.93 -15.49
N ALA A 323 11.01 14.10 -16.52
CA ALA A 323 12.06 13.20 -17.01
C ALA A 323 13.26 13.97 -17.57
N LEU A 324 13.02 15.10 -18.26
CA LEU A 324 14.08 15.91 -18.89
C LEU A 324 14.58 17.07 -18.03
N SER A 325 13.95 17.38 -16.90
CA SER A 325 14.43 18.38 -15.94
C SER A 325 15.76 17.96 -15.32
N PRO A 326 16.65 18.91 -14.98
CA PRO A 326 17.80 18.61 -14.15
C PRO A 326 17.37 18.05 -12.80
N LYS A 327 18.19 17.18 -12.21
CA LYS A 327 17.88 16.44 -11.00
C LYS A 327 18.63 16.98 -9.80
N SER A 328 17.92 17.15 -8.66
CA SER A 328 18.54 17.41 -7.37
C SER A 328 17.68 16.91 -6.23
N ASN A 329 18.28 16.14 -5.35
CA ASN A 329 17.69 15.68 -4.10
C ASN A 329 18.26 16.39 -2.86
N SER A 330 18.96 17.50 -3.03
CA SER A 330 19.67 18.21 -1.97
C SER A 330 18.77 18.61 -0.81
N ALA A 331 17.56 19.09 -1.09
CA ALA A 331 16.59 19.47 -0.07
C ALA A 331 16.08 18.27 0.73
N TYR A 332 15.83 17.13 0.07
CA TYR A 332 15.46 15.88 0.69
C TYR A 332 16.56 15.38 1.64
N LEU A 333 17.81 15.32 1.15
CA LEU A 333 18.95 14.89 1.96
C LEU A 333 19.20 15.82 3.15
N ALA A 334 19.02 17.14 2.97
CA ALA A 334 19.17 18.11 4.05
C ALA A 334 18.16 17.88 5.18
N MET A 335 16.90 17.60 4.83
CA MET A 335 15.86 17.31 5.81
C MET A 335 16.11 15.96 6.51
N ASP A 336 16.53 14.94 5.77
CA ASP A 336 16.87 13.64 6.36
C ASP A 336 18.05 13.72 7.33
N ALA A 337 19.08 14.51 7.01
CA ALA A 337 20.21 14.78 7.90
C ALA A 337 19.75 15.47 9.20
N ALA A 338 18.88 16.48 9.11
CA ALA A 338 18.34 17.17 10.27
C ALA A 338 17.47 16.23 11.14
N LEU A 339 16.66 15.37 10.50
CA LEU A 339 15.86 14.36 11.21
C LEU A 339 16.74 13.30 11.87
N ALA A 340 17.83 12.89 11.25
CA ALA A 340 18.80 11.96 11.84
C ALA A 340 19.44 12.54 13.09
N ASP A 341 19.84 13.81 13.06
CA ASP A 341 20.39 14.51 14.23
C ASP A 341 19.35 14.61 15.36
N LEU A 342 18.11 14.93 15.05
CA LEU A 342 17.03 14.97 16.03
C LEU A 342 16.80 13.59 16.70
N ARG A 343 16.83 12.51 15.91
CA ARG A 343 16.70 11.13 16.44
C ARG A 343 17.88 10.74 17.33
N LYS A 344 19.08 11.21 17.00
CA LYS A 344 20.31 10.91 17.74
C LYS A 344 20.40 11.71 19.05
N ASN A 345 20.07 12.98 19.03
CA ASN A 345 20.31 13.92 20.14
C ASN A 345 19.05 14.23 20.96
N GLY A 346 17.87 13.81 20.51
CA GLY A 346 16.58 14.18 21.11
C GLY A 346 16.25 15.67 20.93
N HIS A 347 15.29 16.15 21.71
CA HIS A 347 14.89 17.56 21.71
C HIS A 347 15.88 18.41 22.51
N LEU A 348 16.84 19.02 21.84
CA LEU A 348 17.79 19.94 22.45
C LEU A 348 17.10 21.28 22.78
N PRO A 349 17.56 22.01 23.84
CA PRO A 349 16.99 23.29 24.21
C PRO A 349 17.20 24.34 23.11
N ILE A 350 16.14 25.09 22.81
CA ILE A 350 16.22 26.22 21.88
C ILE A 350 16.97 27.36 22.59
N PRO A 351 17.91 28.06 21.89
CA PRO A 351 18.57 29.25 22.44
C PRO A 351 17.59 30.28 22.97
N ASN A 352 17.84 30.83 24.18
CA ASN A 352 16.87 31.68 24.88
C ASN A 352 16.42 32.90 24.08
N HIS A 353 17.31 33.53 23.33
CA HIS A 353 17.00 34.70 22.50
C HIS A 353 16.06 34.39 21.33
N LEU A 354 15.93 33.10 20.91
CA LEU A 354 15.01 32.67 19.85
C LEU A 354 13.66 32.22 20.37
N ARG A 355 13.49 32.07 21.70
CA ARG A 355 12.22 31.66 22.29
C ARG A 355 11.19 32.78 22.18
N ASP A 356 9.90 32.41 22.14
CA ASP A 356 8.82 33.37 22.07
C ASP A 356 8.81 34.32 23.25
N GLY A 357 8.76 35.63 22.97
CA GLY A 357 8.74 36.73 23.92
C GLY A 357 7.40 37.46 24.03
N HIS A 358 6.33 36.99 23.35
CA HIS A 358 5.08 37.73 23.20
C HIS A 358 4.06 37.52 24.34
N TYR A 359 4.36 36.75 25.37
CA TYR A 359 3.47 36.52 26.50
C TYR A 359 3.98 37.15 27.81
N ALA A 360 3.06 37.46 28.73
CA ALA A 360 3.39 38.04 30.02
C ALA A 360 4.31 37.11 30.83
N GLY A 361 5.42 37.63 31.38
CA GLY A 361 6.42 36.87 32.12
C GLY A 361 7.53 36.26 31.27
N SER A 362 7.48 36.35 29.94
CA SER A 362 8.50 35.79 29.05
C SER A 362 9.91 36.34 29.32
N LYS A 363 10.01 37.64 29.64
CA LYS A 363 11.27 38.30 29.99
C LYS A 363 11.87 37.82 31.31
N GLU A 364 11.01 37.51 32.31
CA GLU A 364 11.44 36.96 33.59
C GLU A 364 12.06 35.55 33.42
N LEU A 365 11.62 34.83 32.42
CA LEU A 365 12.17 33.53 32.01
C LEU A 365 13.40 33.64 31.09
N GLY A 366 13.85 34.89 30.78
CA GLY A 366 15.00 35.13 29.91
C GLY A 366 14.73 34.88 28.39
N ASN A 367 13.46 34.78 27.98
CA ASN A 367 13.10 34.51 26.58
C ASN A 367 13.19 35.80 25.73
N ALA A 368 13.59 35.66 24.48
CA ALA A 368 13.76 36.75 23.51
C ALA A 368 14.76 37.86 23.88
N ILE A 369 15.47 37.71 25.00
CA ILE A 369 16.47 38.71 25.40
C ILE A 369 17.71 38.54 24.54
N GLY A 370 18.16 39.66 23.90
CA GLY A 370 19.34 39.69 23.05
C GLY A 370 19.14 39.26 21.60
N TYR A 371 17.87 38.99 21.18
CA TYR A 371 17.61 38.73 19.77
C TYR A 371 17.90 39.92 18.91
N GLN A 372 18.71 39.72 17.89
CA GLN A 372 19.09 40.73 16.88
C GLN A 372 18.21 40.53 15.65
N TYR A 373 17.43 41.55 15.29
CA TYR A 373 16.51 41.49 14.16
C TYR A 373 17.26 41.70 12.81
N PRO A 374 17.40 40.70 11.94
CA PRO A 374 18.26 40.80 10.75
C PRO A 374 17.90 41.94 9.78
N HIS A 375 16.59 42.29 9.68
CA HIS A 375 16.17 43.39 8.79
C HIS A 375 16.69 44.79 9.22
N ALA A 376 17.15 44.95 10.46
CA ALA A 376 17.76 46.18 10.94
C ALA A 376 19.25 46.30 10.58
N TYR A 377 19.87 45.25 10.02
CA TYR A 377 21.28 45.20 9.70
C TYR A 377 21.53 45.27 8.19
N PRO A 378 22.76 45.69 7.77
CA PRO A 378 23.18 45.61 6.38
C PRO A 378 23.04 44.18 5.82
N GLU A 379 22.82 44.08 4.52
CA GLU A 379 22.61 42.77 3.84
C GLU A 379 21.44 41.93 4.42
N LYS A 380 20.62 42.48 5.36
CA LYS A 380 19.56 41.77 6.07
C LYS A 380 20.06 40.50 6.76
N TRP A 381 21.30 40.56 7.25
CA TRP A 381 22.00 39.46 7.91
C TRP A 381 22.72 39.97 9.16
N VAL A 382 22.80 39.10 10.18
CA VAL A 382 23.50 39.34 11.43
C VAL A 382 24.09 38.03 11.95
N ASP A 383 25.30 38.08 12.50
CA ASP A 383 25.93 36.95 13.11
C ASP A 383 25.35 36.72 14.51
N GLN A 384 24.44 35.76 14.64
CA GLN A 384 23.92 35.28 15.91
C GLN A 384 23.69 33.76 15.84
N GLN A 385 23.64 33.12 16.99
CA GLN A 385 23.40 31.69 17.10
C GLN A 385 21.93 31.34 16.82
N TYR A 386 21.68 30.39 15.93
CA TYR A 386 20.34 29.88 15.62
C TYR A 386 20.13 28.42 16.04
N LEU A 387 21.18 27.60 16.05
CA LEU A 387 21.13 26.21 16.43
C LEU A 387 21.41 26.02 17.94
N PRO A 388 20.88 24.94 18.55
CA PRO A 388 21.29 24.50 19.88
C PRO A 388 22.82 24.31 19.99
N ASP A 389 23.39 24.48 21.16
CA ASP A 389 24.84 24.43 21.41
C ASP A 389 25.53 23.20 20.86
N LYS A 390 24.88 22.02 20.99
CA LYS A 390 25.43 20.75 20.49
C LYS A 390 25.43 20.64 18.96
N LEU A 391 24.68 21.49 18.26
CA LEU A 391 24.52 21.47 16.79
C LEU A 391 25.15 22.67 16.08
N LEU A 392 25.98 23.44 16.75
CA LEU A 392 26.61 24.64 16.19
C LEU A 392 27.42 24.39 14.91
N GLN A 393 27.94 23.17 14.75
CA GLN A 393 28.70 22.76 13.57
C GLN A 393 27.86 22.01 12.53
N ALA A 394 26.56 21.87 12.74
CA ALA A 394 25.72 21.17 11.78
C ALA A 394 25.58 21.97 10.49
N ASP A 395 25.80 21.29 9.37
CA ASP A 395 25.63 21.81 8.00
C ASP A 395 24.82 20.79 7.20
N TYR A 396 23.50 20.99 7.14
CA TYR A 396 22.59 20.01 6.54
C TYR A 396 22.43 20.20 5.03
N PHE A 397 22.51 21.44 4.55
CA PHE A 397 22.23 21.74 3.14
C PHE A 397 23.52 22.02 2.37
N THR A 398 23.70 21.24 1.31
CA THR A 398 24.74 21.50 0.31
C THR A 398 24.06 21.63 -1.05
N ALA A 399 24.19 22.79 -1.68
CA ALA A 399 23.60 23.05 -2.99
C ALA A 399 24.25 22.17 -4.07
N ASN A 400 23.41 21.63 -4.97
CA ASN A 400 23.84 20.88 -6.13
C ASN A 400 24.14 21.83 -7.30
N ASP A 401 24.99 21.42 -8.23
CA ASP A 401 25.40 22.24 -9.39
C ASP A 401 24.59 21.97 -10.66
N THR A 402 23.56 21.15 -10.59
CA THR A 402 22.81 20.70 -11.77
C THR A 402 21.77 21.69 -12.30
N GLY A 403 21.23 22.58 -11.46
CA GLY A 403 20.18 23.55 -11.81
C GLY A 403 20.60 24.99 -11.66
N LYS A 404 20.10 25.90 -12.52
CA LYS A 404 20.40 27.34 -12.43
C LYS A 404 19.97 27.96 -11.11
N TYR A 405 18.77 27.62 -10.66
CA TYR A 405 18.19 28.13 -9.41
C TYR A 405 19.01 27.68 -8.19
N GLU A 406 19.31 26.40 -8.11
CA GLU A 406 20.04 25.83 -6.98
C GLU A 406 21.48 26.35 -6.91
N ARG A 407 22.14 26.54 -8.06
CA ARG A 407 23.46 27.24 -8.11
C ARG A 407 23.40 28.65 -7.51
N ALA A 408 22.35 29.41 -7.82
CA ALA A 408 22.17 30.75 -7.24
C ALA A 408 21.97 30.69 -5.71
N LEU A 409 21.26 29.67 -5.19
CA LEU A 409 21.14 29.44 -3.75
C LEU A 409 22.50 29.08 -3.12
N GLY A 410 23.30 28.23 -3.80
CA GLY A 410 24.66 27.90 -3.37
C GLY A 410 25.58 29.11 -3.27
N MET A 411 25.57 29.98 -4.28
CA MET A 411 26.33 31.24 -4.24
C MET A 411 25.90 32.14 -3.08
N THR A 412 24.58 32.18 -2.79
CA THR A 412 24.07 32.96 -1.65
C THR A 412 24.51 32.34 -0.32
N GLN A 413 24.48 31.01 -0.18
CA GLN A 413 24.95 30.29 1.00
C GLN A 413 26.46 30.58 1.24
N GLU A 414 27.27 30.51 0.19
CA GLU A 414 28.71 30.85 0.27
C GLU A 414 28.96 32.29 0.71
N LYS A 415 28.20 33.26 0.14
CA LYS A 415 28.27 34.67 0.58
C LYS A 415 28.01 34.80 2.08
N ILE A 416 26.96 34.13 2.59
CA ILE A 416 26.63 34.12 4.03
C ILE A 416 27.73 33.47 4.87
N LYS A 417 28.27 32.31 4.43
CA LYS A 417 29.40 31.65 5.11
C LYS A 417 30.63 32.55 5.20
N ASN A 418 30.87 33.37 4.18
CA ASN A 418 31.97 34.32 4.18
C ASN A 418 31.74 35.56 5.08
N LEU A 419 30.49 35.96 5.27
CA LEU A 419 30.15 37.02 6.25
C LEU A 419 30.39 36.55 7.70
N LYS A 420 30.15 35.28 8.01
CA LYS A 420 30.40 34.66 9.33
C LYS A 420 31.91 34.58 9.69
N LYS A 421 32.81 34.60 8.68
CA LYS A 421 34.27 34.50 8.89
C LYS A 421 34.93 35.85 9.10
N LYS A 422 34.24 36.96 8.87
CA LYS A 422 34.71 38.33 9.07
C LYS A 422 34.30 38.85 10.45
#